data_f2567670a5eec257bf7bf2bd10ecd3cc
#
_entry.id   f2567670a5eec257bf7bf2bd10ecd3cc
#
_cell.length_a   1.000
_cell.length_b   1.000
_cell.length_c   1.000
_cell.angle_alpha   90.00
_cell.angle_beta   90.00
_cell.angle_gamma   90.00
#
_symmetry.space_group_name_H-M   'P 1'
#
loop_
_entity.id
_entity.type
_entity.pdbx_description
1 polymer ?
#
loop_
_entity_poly.entity_id
_entity_poly.type
_entity_poly.pdbx_seq_one_letter_code
_entity_poly.pdbx_strand_id
1 'polypeptide(L)'
;MLYLYHERSLRMTNNEKTVGQMIAKAREEKHLSKRELSRIAKISDTELARIESGEREIPNPKTLRKISKVIGLNYNDLMYAAGLGFQVTPLNPFLINYYSGLKGNQIVDAILNTSSVIKNWEEMVEQFKKDLEEKNYNETQREQIEQTIEDTEYQIRTAKEIVNVLNNARRKENIENAKKN
;
A
#
# COMPACT_ATOMS: atom_id res chain seq x y z
N MET A 1 9.29 23.53 0.40
CA MET A 1 9.91 22.31 -0.16
C MET A 1 11.10 21.79 0.65
N LEU A 2 11.89 22.61 1.30
CA LEU A 2 13.03 22.19 2.15
C LEU A 2 12.61 21.59 3.52
N TYR A 3 11.44 21.93 4.05
CA TYR A 3 10.97 21.45 5.36
C TYR A 3 10.65 19.94 5.40
N LEU A 4 10.20 19.38 4.28
CA LEU A 4 9.89 17.93 4.16
C LEU A 4 11.14 17.04 4.07
N TYR A 5 12.28 17.59 3.67
CA TYR A 5 13.55 16.85 3.59
C TYR A 5 14.20 16.67 4.96
N HIS A 6 14.01 17.61 5.86
CA HIS A 6 14.66 17.60 7.20
C HIS A 6 13.93 16.66 8.18
N GLU A 7 12.61 16.55 8.10
CA GLU A 7 11.84 15.57 8.91
C GLU A 7 12.09 14.10 8.50
N ARG A 8 12.50 13.87 7.27
CA ARG A 8 12.79 12.53 6.75
C ARG A 8 14.08 11.95 7.37
N SER A 9 15.07 12.79 7.65
CA SER A 9 16.34 12.40 8.28
C SER A 9 16.19 12.02 9.76
N LEU A 10 15.15 12.49 10.44
CA LEU A 10 14.97 12.30 11.88
C LEU A 10 14.04 11.15 12.26
N ARG A 11 13.37 10.49 11.29
CA ARG A 11 12.42 9.40 11.54
C ARG A 11 12.90 8.01 11.14
N MET A 12 14.15 7.86 10.80
CA MET A 12 14.75 6.53 10.68
C MET A 12 14.93 5.96 12.09
N THR A 13 13.85 5.42 12.66
CA THR A 13 14.00 4.54 13.81
C THR A 13 14.81 3.32 13.38
N ASN A 14 15.73 2.87 14.21
CA ASN A 14 16.75 1.85 13.99
C ASN A 14 16.23 0.45 13.53
N ASN A 15 15.03 0.35 12.96
CA ASN A 15 14.41 -0.94 12.57
C ASN A 15 13.69 -0.91 11.20
N GLU A 16 13.77 0.16 10.42
CA GLU A 16 13.17 0.19 9.08
C GLU A 16 14.12 -0.45 8.07
N LYS A 17 13.68 -1.57 7.51
CA LYS A 17 14.42 -2.27 6.45
C LYS A 17 14.45 -1.41 5.19
N THR A 18 15.62 -1.30 4.57
CA THR A 18 15.74 -0.66 3.26
C THR A 18 14.98 -1.48 2.22
N VAL A 19 14.59 -0.83 1.11
CA VAL A 19 13.94 -1.52 -0.02
C VAL A 19 14.76 -2.71 -0.50
N GLY A 20 16.10 -2.57 -0.54
CA GLY A 20 17.01 -3.66 -0.91
C GLY A 20 16.95 -4.84 0.06
N GLN A 21 16.93 -4.57 1.37
CA GLN A 21 16.79 -5.61 2.40
C GLN A 21 15.44 -6.32 2.35
N MET A 22 14.36 -5.59 2.07
CA MET A 22 13.04 -6.19 1.90
C MET A 22 13.00 -7.13 0.72
N ILE A 23 13.56 -6.71 -0.43
CA ILE A 23 13.63 -7.51 -1.66
C ILE A 23 14.50 -8.74 -1.43
N ALA A 24 15.70 -8.59 -0.86
CA ALA A 24 16.63 -9.70 -0.61
C ALA A 24 15.97 -10.76 0.28
N LYS A 25 15.33 -10.34 1.38
CA LYS A 25 14.65 -11.26 2.30
C LYS A 25 13.51 -12.02 1.61
N ALA A 26 12.62 -11.33 0.89
CA ALA A 26 11.50 -11.98 0.21
C ALA A 26 11.97 -12.91 -0.93
N ARG A 27 13.05 -12.57 -1.62
CA ARG A 27 13.69 -13.45 -2.61
C ARG A 27 14.20 -14.73 -1.96
N GLU A 28 14.90 -14.62 -0.83
CA GLU A 28 15.43 -15.76 -0.08
C GLU A 28 14.33 -16.66 0.47
N GLU A 29 13.26 -16.08 0.99
CA GLU A 29 12.06 -16.82 1.45
C GLU A 29 11.41 -17.62 0.32
N LYS A 30 11.55 -17.16 -0.94
CA LYS A 30 11.12 -17.90 -2.14
C LYS A 30 12.20 -18.82 -2.74
N HIS A 31 13.33 -18.96 -2.07
CA HIS A 31 14.45 -19.77 -2.52
C HIS A 31 14.99 -19.41 -3.92
N LEU A 32 14.86 -18.12 -4.31
CA LEU A 32 15.37 -17.62 -5.59
C LEU A 32 16.78 -17.08 -5.44
N SER A 33 17.66 -17.43 -6.38
CA SER A 33 18.93 -16.72 -6.56
C SER A 33 18.69 -15.32 -7.16
N LYS A 34 19.64 -14.38 -7.00
CA LYS A 34 19.57 -13.05 -7.65
C LYS A 34 19.36 -13.17 -9.15
N ARG A 35 20.08 -14.09 -9.80
CA ARG A 35 20.00 -14.33 -11.24
C ARG A 35 18.61 -14.86 -11.67
N GLU A 36 18.00 -15.72 -10.88
CA GLU A 36 16.66 -16.21 -11.16
C GLU A 36 15.62 -15.11 -11.00
N LEU A 37 15.68 -14.33 -9.92
CA LEU A 37 14.76 -13.21 -9.73
C LEU A 37 14.90 -12.19 -10.87
N SER A 38 16.11 -11.77 -11.24
CA SER A 38 16.30 -10.81 -12.32
C SER A 38 15.80 -11.34 -13.66
N ARG A 39 16.04 -12.63 -13.97
CA ARG A 39 15.53 -13.26 -15.19
C ARG A 39 14.00 -13.28 -15.24
N ILE A 40 13.33 -13.66 -14.14
CA ILE A 40 11.86 -13.75 -14.07
C ILE A 40 11.25 -12.34 -14.13
N ALA A 41 11.81 -11.39 -13.37
CA ALA A 41 11.37 -10.01 -13.34
C ALA A 41 11.73 -9.20 -14.59
N LYS A 42 12.49 -9.80 -15.53
CA LYS A 42 12.99 -9.14 -16.75
C LYS A 42 13.72 -7.81 -16.44
N ILE A 43 14.66 -7.87 -15.50
CA ILE A 43 15.59 -6.78 -15.14
C ILE A 43 17.03 -7.29 -15.24
N SER A 44 18.00 -6.37 -15.24
CA SER A 44 19.41 -6.80 -15.26
C SER A 44 19.88 -7.30 -13.90
N ASP A 45 20.79 -8.29 -13.89
CA ASP A 45 21.42 -8.82 -12.67
C ASP A 45 22.15 -7.71 -11.90
N THR A 46 22.78 -6.78 -12.63
CA THR A 46 23.48 -5.63 -12.06
C THR A 46 22.52 -4.67 -11.36
N GLU A 47 21.34 -4.39 -11.94
CA GLU A 47 20.35 -3.52 -11.32
C GLU A 47 19.80 -4.14 -10.02
N LEU A 48 19.47 -5.43 -10.02
CA LEU A 48 19.04 -6.13 -8.80
C LEU A 48 20.13 -6.13 -7.73
N ALA A 49 21.40 -6.41 -8.12
CA ALA A 49 22.52 -6.42 -7.19
C ALA A 49 22.71 -5.05 -6.52
N ARG A 50 22.61 -3.95 -7.29
CA ARG A 50 22.72 -2.58 -6.76
C ARG A 50 21.56 -2.21 -5.81
N ILE A 51 20.37 -2.69 -6.09
CA ILE A 51 19.22 -2.48 -5.22
C ILE A 51 19.42 -3.22 -3.89
N GLU A 52 19.74 -4.51 -3.94
CA GLU A 52 19.90 -5.33 -2.75
C GLU A 52 21.12 -4.92 -1.90
N SER A 53 22.20 -4.41 -2.52
CA SER A 53 23.35 -3.88 -1.80
C SER A 53 23.14 -2.50 -1.18
N GLY A 54 22.06 -1.80 -1.56
CA GLY A 54 21.80 -0.42 -1.14
C GLY A 54 22.56 0.64 -1.97
N GLU A 55 23.36 0.25 -2.98
CA GLU A 55 24.00 1.19 -3.89
C GLU A 55 22.95 2.00 -4.69
N ARG A 56 21.84 1.36 -5.01
CA ARG A 56 20.65 2.00 -5.60
C ARG A 56 19.56 2.19 -4.52
N GLU A 57 19.64 3.29 -3.78
CA GLU A 57 18.68 3.60 -2.72
C GLU A 57 17.27 3.89 -3.25
N ILE A 58 17.18 4.51 -4.42
CA ILE A 58 15.91 4.87 -5.08
C ILE A 58 15.82 4.13 -6.43
N PRO A 59 15.31 2.89 -6.46
CA PRO A 59 15.12 2.13 -7.69
C PRO A 59 13.99 2.74 -8.54
N ASN A 60 14.02 2.44 -9.85
CA ASN A 60 12.94 2.87 -10.73
C ASN A 60 11.60 2.20 -10.33
N PRO A 61 10.49 2.94 -10.27
CA PRO A 61 9.16 2.39 -9.96
C PRO A 61 8.77 1.18 -10.82
N LYS A 62 9.07 1.22 -12.14
CA LYS A 62 8.82 0.08 -13.03
C LYS A 62 9.62 -1.17 -12.64
N THR A 63 10.86 -0.98 -12.17
CA THR A 63 11.70 -2.07 -11.66
C THR A 63 11.11 -2.67 -10.38
N LEU A 64 10.69 -1.81 -9.43
CA LEU A 64 10.04 -2.26 -8.18
C LEU A 64 8.75 -3.05 -8.46
N ARG A 65 7.95 -2.61 -9.43
CA ARG A 65 6.73 -3.30 -9.83
C ARG A 65 7.01 -4.71 -10.40
N LYS A 66 8.02 -4.83 -11.26
CA LYS A 66 8.42 -6.12 -11.83
C LYS A 66 8.90 -7.08 -10.73
N ILE A 67 9.70 -6.58 -9.80
CA ILE A 67 10.19 -7.36 -8.66
C ILE A 67 9.02 -7.78 -7.75
N SER A 68 8.14 -6.86 -7.38
CA SER A 68 7.01 -7.10 -6.46
C SER A 68 6.12 -8.26 -6.93
N LYS A 69 5.82 -8.32 -8.23
CA LYS A 69 5.02 -9.40 -8.83
C LYS A 69 5.66 -10.79 -8.66
N VAL A 70 6.98 -10.88 -8.73
CA VAL A 70 7.71 -12.14 -8.61
C VAL A 70 7.85 -12.60 -7.16
N ILE A 71 8.22 -11.67 -6.27
CA ILE A 71 8.48 -12.01 -4.86
C ILE A 71 7.21 -11.94 -3.99
N GLY A 72 6.09 -11.40 -4.51
CA GLY A 72 4.82 -11.32 -3.80
C GLY A 72 4.78 -10.25 -2.71
N LEU A 73 5.68 -9.26 -2.73
CA LEU A 73 5.60 -8.09 -1.87
C LEU A 73 4.64 -7.06 -2.45
N ASN A 74 3.99 -6.31 -1.58
CA ASN A 74 3.16 -5.20 -2.00
C ASN A 74 4.03 -4.11 -2.66
N TYR A 75 3.65 -3.66 -3.85
CA TYR A 75 4.38 -2.65 -4.60
C TYR A 75 4.48 -1.32 -3.83
N ASN A 76 3.40 -0.91 -3.16
CA ASN A 76 3.37 0.35 -2.42
C ASN A 76 4.30 0.32 -1.20
N ASP A 77 4.47 -0.85 -0.55
CA ASP A 77 5.42 -1.02 0.54
C ASP A 77 6.87 -0.86 0.03
N LEU A 78 7.17 -1.41 -1.15
CA LEU A 78 8.47 -1.21 -1.80
C LEU A 78 8.69 0.25 -2.22
N MET A 79 7.67 0.91 -2.77
CA MET A 79 7.72 2.33 -3.12
C MET A 79 7.99 3.20 -1.89
N TYR A 80 7.32 2.90 -0.79
CA TYR A 80 7.55 3.59 0.46
C TYR A 80 8.97 3.39 0.97
N ALA A 81 9.43 2.14 1.08
CA ALA A 81 10.79 1.81 1.53
C ALA A 81 11.87 2.45 0.63
N ALA A 82 11.59 2.64 -0.66
CA ALA A 82 12.44 3.36 -1.60
C ALA A 82 12.30 4.89 -1.48
N GLY A 83 11.43 5.38 -0.60
CA GLY A 83 11.16 6.80 -0.47
C GLY A 83 10.43 7.46 -1.62
N LEU A 84 9.78 6.68 -2.47
CA LEU A 84 9.02 7.14 -3.64
C LEU A 84 7.51 7.22 -3.38
N GLY A 85 7.06 6.78 -2.24
CA GLY A 85 5.65 6.74 -1.84
C GLY A 85 5.43 7.32 -0.47
N PHE A 86 4.17 7.56 -0.16
CA PHE A 86 3.77 7.82 1.23
C PHE A 86 3.57 6.46 1.90
N GLN A 87 4.11 6.30 3.12
CA GLN A 87 3.64 5.18 3.93
C GLN A 87 2.14 5.36 4.12
N VAL A 88 1.40 4.39 3.63
CA VAL A 88 0.10 4.15 4.17
C VAL A 88 0.32 3.26 5.37
N THR A 89 0.90 3.89 6.35
CA THR A 89 0.63 3.45 7.71
C THR A 89 -0.87 3.44 7.92
N PRO A 90 -1.35 2.53 8.76
CA PRO A 90 -2.72 2.61 9.20
C PRO A 90 -3.02 4.07 9.55
N LEU A 91 -3.85 4.70 8.76
CA LEU A 91 -4.33 6.07 8.83
C LEU A 91 -3.37 7.07 9.47
N ASN A 92 -2.93 8.05 8.69
CA ASN A 92 -2.24 9.22 9.20
C ASN A 92 -2.82 9.60 10.58
N PRO A 93 -2.01 9.80 11.64
CA PRO A 93 -2.47 10.17 12.97
C PRO A 93 -3.50 11.31 12.99
N PHE A 94 -3.38 12.25 12.05
CA PHE A 94 -4.38 13.32 11.87
C PHE A 94 -5.75 12.75 11.46
N LEU A 95 -5.80 11.80 10.53
CA LEU A 95 -7.05 11.16 10.11
C LEU A 95 -7.63 10.29 11.23
N ILE A 96 -6.79 9.58 11.97
CA ILE A 96 -7.22 8.81 13.15
C ILE A 96 -7.87 9.75 14.16
N ASN A 97 -7.24 10.87 14.48
CA ASN A 97 -7.77 11.86 15.43
C ASN A 97 -9.09 12.45 14.92
N TYR A 98 -9.15 12.81 13.64
CA TYR A 98 -10.37 13.34 13.03
C TYR A 98 -11.54 12.35 13.13
N TYR A 99 -11.36 11.12 12.66
CA TYR A 99 -12.43 10.12 12.68
C TYR A 99 -12.78 9.64 14.09
N SER A 100 -11.81 9.58 14.99
CA SER A 100 -12.06 9.25 16.41
C SER A 100 -12.78 10.34 17.17
N GLY A 101 -12.76 11.58 16.67
CA GLY A 101 -13.45 12.72 17.26
C GLY A 101 -14.90 12.87 16.82
N LEU A 102 -15.35 12.13 15.80
CA LEU A 102 -16.74 12.15 15.35
C LEU A 102 -17.67 11.56 16.41
N LYS A 103 -18.93 12.02 16.45
CA LYS A 103 -19.93 11.60 17.44
C LYS A 103 -21.32 11.42 16.83
N GLY A 104 -22.11 10.55 17.45
CA GLY A 104 -23.52 10.34 17.10
C GLY A 104 -23.72 9.99 15.63
N ASN A 105 -24.62 10.71 14.98
CA ASN A 105 -24.95 10.47 13.57
C ASN A 105 -23.78 10.70 12.62
N GLN A 106 -22.82 11.57 12.96
CA GLN A 106 -21.63 11.79 12.13
C GLN A 106 -20.82 10.51 11.94
N ILE A 107 -20.70 9.67 12.99
CA ILE A 107 -20.03 8.37 12.89
C ILE A 107 -20.81 7.45 11.97
N VAL A 108 -22.14 7.39 12.13
CA VAL A 108 -23.01 6.52 11.33
C VAL A 108 -22.93 6.88 9.84
N ASP A 109 -23.07 8.17 9.54
CA ASP A 109 -23.00 8.69 8.18
C ASP A 109 -21.62 8.43 7.54
N ALA A 110 -20.54 8.65 8.30
CA ALA A 110 -19.19 8.37 7.83
C ALA A 110 -18.97 6.87 7.54
N ILE A 111 -19.48 5.97 8.38
CA ILE A 111 -19.42 4.52 8.15
C ILE A 111 -20.19 4.14 6.89
N LEU A 112 -21.42 4.61 6.74
CA LEU A 112 -22.27 4.28 5.60
C LEU A 112 -21.65 4.77 4.28
N ASN A 113 -21.22 6.04 4.26
CA ASN A 113 -20.60 6.63 3.07
C ASN A 113 -19.30 5.89 2.68
N THR A 114 -18.42 5.65 3.66
CA THR A 114 -17.16 4.94 3.39
C THR A 114 -17.42 3.50 2.94
N SER A 115 -18.38 2.81 3.55
CA SER A 115 -18.72 1.42 3.16
C SER A 115 -19.31 1.34 1.75
N SER A 116 -20.11 2.33 1.35
CA SER A 116 -20.66 2.43 -0.01
C SER A 116 -19.54 2.63 -1.04
N VAL A 117 -18.57 3.50 -0.74
CA VAL A 117 -17.39 3.73 -1.60
C VAL A 117 -16.56 2.45 -1.73
N ILE A 118 -16.30 1.74 -0.63
CA ILE A 118 -15.58 0.46 -0.64
C ILE A 118 -16.27 -0.53 -1.58
N LYS A 119 -17.59 -0.69 -1.45
CA LYS A 119 -18.35 -1.62 -2.27
C LYS A 119 -18.22 -1.29 -3.76
N ASN A 120 -18.38 -0.03 -4.14
CA ASN A 120 -18.24 0.40 -5.53
C ASN A 120 -16.83 0.14 -6.09
N TRP A 121 -15.80 0.34 -5.29
CA TRP A 121 -14.42 0.05 -5.69
C TRP A 121 -14.15 -1.45 -5.81
N GLU A 122 -14.71 -2.28 -4.92
CA GLU A 122 -14.60 -3.73 -5.00
C GLU A 122 -15.26 -4.25 -6.29
N GLU A 123 -16.46 -3.77 -6.62
CA GLU A 123 -17.14 -4.11 -7.88
C GLU A 123 -16.33 -3.68 -9.11
N MET A 124 -15.72 -2.50 -9.07
CA MET A 124 -14.86 -2.01 -10.15
C MET A 124 -13.60 -2.87 -10.34
N VAL A 125 -12.95 -3.26 -9.24
CA VAL A 125 -11.77 -4.15 -9.28
C VAL A 125 -12.13 -5.51 -9.87
N GLU A 126 -13.26 -6.11 -9.47
CA GLU A 126 -13.74 -7.39 -10.04
C GLU A 126 -14.02 -7.26 -11.54
N GLN A 127 -14.63 -6.16 -11.97
CA GLN A 127 -14.88 -5.93 -13.39
C GLN A 127 -13.57 -5.80 -14.19
N PHE A 128 -12.56 -5.06 -13.66
CA PHE A 128 -11.28 -4.96 -14.32
C PHE A 128 -10.53 -6.29 -14.40
N LYS A 129 -10.59 -7.12 -13.36
CA LYS A 129 -10.01 -8.47 -13.37
C LYS A 129 -10.66 -9.34 -14.45
N LYS A 130 -11.99 -9.32 -14.52
CA LYS A 130 -12.75 -10.03 -15.56
C LYS A 130 -12.41 -9.53 -16.96
N ASP A 131 -12.32 -8.22 -17.14
CA ASP A 131 -11.94 -7.61 -18.41
C ASP A 131 -10.54 -8.04 -18.87
N LEU A 132 -9.58 -8.20 -17.93
CA LEU A 132 -8.23 -8.71 -18.25
C LEU A 132 -8.24 -10.16 -18.73
N GLU A 133 -9.19 -10.97 -18.29
CA GLU A 133 -9.36 -12.37 -18.70
C GLU A 133 -10.08 -12.50 -20.05
N GLU A 134 -11.14 -11.70 -20.25
CA GLU A 134 -12.05 -11.85 -21.39
C GLU A 134 -11.65 -11.02 -22.63
N LYS A 135 -10.95 -9.90 -22.44
CA LYS A 135 -10.61 -8.96 -23.52
C LYS A 135 -9.15 -9.04 -23.95
N ASN A 136 -8.94 -8.87 -25.24
CA ASN A 136 -7.62 -8.94 -25.84
C ASN A 136 -6.92 -7.56 -25.81
N TYR A 137 -6.33 -7.21 -24.67
CA TYR A 137 -5.56 -5.98 -24.49
C TYR A 137 -4.11 -6.18 -24.91
N ASN A 138 -3.49 -5.12 -25.48
CA ASN A 138 -2.05 -5.09 -25.67
C ASN A 138 -1.30 -4.99 -24.33
N GLU A 139 0.02 -5.23 -24.32
CA GLU A 139 0.84 -5.28 -23.10
C GLU A 139 0.74 -3.96 -22.29
N THR A 140 0.79 -2.81 -22.96
CA THR A 140 0.68 -1.50 -22.30
C THR A 140 -0.69 -1.27 -21.64
N GLN A 141 -1.77 -1.66 -22.33
CA GLN A 141 -3.12 -1.57 -21.77
C GLN A 141 -3.30 -2.48 -20.56
N ARG A 142 -2.76 -3.71 -20.64
CA ARG A 142 -2.78 -4.65 -19.50
C ARG A 142 -2.05 -4.07 -18.30
N GLU A 143 -0.84 -3.53 -18.50
CA GLU A 143 -0.06 -2.89 -17.43
C GLU A 143 -0.82 -1.71 -16.79
N GLN A 144 -1.53 -0.90 -17.59
CA GLN A 144 -2.33 0.21 -17.07
C GLN A 144 -3.51 -0.25 -16.22
N ILE A 145 -4.23 -1.29 -16.68
CA ILE A 145 -5.37 -1.84 -15.94
C ILE A 145 -4.90 -2.50 -14.65
N GLU A 146 -3.83 -3.30 -14.69
CA GLU A 146 -3.23 -3.91 -13.51
C GLU A 146 -2.78 -2.87 -12.48
N GLN A 147 -2.21 -1.74 -12.95
CA GLN A 147 -1.88 -0.61 -12.08
C GLN A 147 -3.11 -0.03 -11.41
N THR A 148 -4.18 0.19 -12.19
CA THR A 148 -5.43 0.74 -11.66
C THR A 148 -6.05 -0.18 -10.61
N ILE A 149 -5.98 -1.50 -10.83
CA ILE A 149 -6.43 -2.50 -9.84
C ILE A 149 -5.62 -2.37 -8.55
N GLU A 150 -4.28 -2.37 -8.64
CA GLU A 150 -3.41 -2.25 -7.46
C GLU A 150 -3.67 -0.98 -6.66
N ASP A 151 -3.81 0.17 -7.34
CA ASP A 151 -4.08 1.46 -6.72
C ASP A 151 -5.47 1.48 -6.06
N THR A 152 -6.46 0.88 -6.70
CA THR A 152 -7.83 0.79 -6.15
C THR A 152 -7.90 -0.16 -4.95
N GLU A 153 -7.28 -1.34 -5.02
CA GLU A 153 -7.21 -2.27 -3.88
C GLU A 153 -6.53 -1.64 -2.67
N TYR A 154 -5.55 -0.78 -2.92
CA TYR A 154 -4.91 0.02 -1.89
C TYR A 154 -5.88 1.02 -1.24
N GLN A 155 -6.65 1.78 -2.03
CA GLN A 155 -7.68 2.68 -1.52
C GLN A 155 -8.74 1.92 -0.70
N ILE A 156 -9.15 0.73 -1.15
CA ILE A 156 -10.07 -0.14 -0.42
C ILE A 156 -9.50 -0.50 0.97
N ARG A 157 -8.23 -0.91 1.06
CA ARG A 157 -7.61 -1.23 2.36
C ARG A 157 -7.62 -0.04 3.30
N THR A 158 -7.23 1.15 2.80
CA THR A 158 -7.24 2.39 3.59
C THR A 158 -8.65 2.74 4.07
N ALA A 159 -9.65 2.65 3.20
CA ALA A 159 -11.04 2.91 3.55
C ALA A 159 -11.57 1.92 4.60
N LYS A 160 -11.20 0.64 4.53
CA LYS A 160 -11.56 -0.37 5.55
C LYS A 160 -10.96 -0.03 6.92
N GLU A 161 -9.75 0.52 6.97
CA GLU A 161 -9.15 0.98 8.22
C GLU A 161 -9.89 2.20 8.80
N ILE A 162 -10.34 3.14 7.96
CA ILE A 162 -11.21 4.24 8.40
C ILE A 162 -12.48 3.69 9.05
N VAL A 163 -13.16 2.73 8.43
CA VAL A 163 -14.34 2.08 9.00
C VAL A 163 -14.04 1.44 10.36
N ASN A 164 -12.87 0.81 10.52
CA ASN A 164 -12.46 0.24 11.80
C ASN A 164 -12.27 1.31 12.89
N VAL A 165 -11.65 2.44 12.56
CA VAL A 165 -11.50 3.57 13.51
C VAL A 165 -12.86 4.12 13.92
N LEU A 166 -13.77 4.33 12.96
CA LEU A 166 -15.14 4.80 13.20
C LEU A 166 -15.95 3.84 14.08
N ASN A 167 -15.86 2.53 13.82
CA ASN A 167 -16.52 1.52 14.65
C ASN A 167 -15.98 1.50 16.09
N ASN A 168 -14.68 1.72 16.27
CA ASN A 168 -14.08 1.83 17.60
C ASN A 168 -14.56 3.12 18.33
N ALA A 169 -14.65 4.24 17.62
CA ALA A 169 -15.20 5.50 18.16
C ALA A 169 -16.66 5.31 18.61
N ARG A 170 -17.50 4.67 17.79
CA ARG A 170 -18.89 4.35 18.10
C ARG A 170 -19.02 3.46 19.34
N ARG A 171 -18.17 2.44 19.46
CA ARG A 171 -18.15 1.56 20.65
C ARG A 171 -17.83 2.33 21.92
N LYS A 172 -16.82 3.22 21.88
CA LYS A 172 -16.45 4.07 23.02
C LYS A 172 -17.60 4.99 23.42
N GLU A 173 -18.25 5.65 22.48
CA GLU A 173 -19.40 6.53 22.73
C GLU A 173 -20.56 5.77 23.39
N ASN A 174 -20.89 4.58 22.91
CA ASN A 174 -21.94 3.74 23.48
C ASN A 174 -21.64 3.33 24.94
N ILE A 175 -20.38 3.00 25.25
CA ILE A 175 -19.94 2.68 26.61
C ILE A 175 -20.04 3.90 27.52
N GLU A 176 -19.66 5.09 27.04
CA GLU A 176 -19.74 6.34 27.81
C GLU A 176 -21.20 6.71 28.10
N ASN A 177 -22.09 6.55 27.12
CA ASN A 177 -23.52 6.83 27.30
C ASN A 177 -24.18 5.83 28.26
N ALA A 178 -23.80 4.54 28.21
CA ALA A 178 -24.31 3.53 29.15
C ALA A 178 -23.89 3.75 30.62
N LYS A 179 -22.78 4.48 30.86
CA LYS A 179 -22.32 4.81 32.22
C LYS A 179 -23.01 6.06 32.80
N LYS A 180 -23.68 6.84 31.96
CA LYS A 180 -24.38 8.08 32.37
C LYS A 180 -25.86 7.85 32.70
N ASN A 181 -26.41 6.72 32.29
CA ASN A 181 -27.77 6.25 32.62
C ASN A 181 -27.73 5.25 33.76
#